data_602f92b7b8e38e0c4080d3f76cae9d6b
#
_entry.id   602f92b7b8e38e0c4080d3f76cae9d6b
#
_cell.length_a   1.000
_cell.length_b   1.000
_cell.length_c   1.000
_cell.angle_alpha   90.00
_cell.angle_beta   90.00
_cell.angle_gamma   90.00
#
_symmetry.space_group_name_H-M   'P 1'
#
loop_
_entity.id
_entity.type
_entity.pdbx_description
1 polymer ?
#
loop_
_entity_poly.entity_id
_entity_poly.type
_entity_poly.pdbx_seq_one_letter_code
_entity_poly.pdbx_strand_id
1 'polypeptide(L)'
;MKDVITIKSGKWQAGVSARLGGNLISLSYDGKNVLRPLVDEAQLDINPYLQGAPILLPANRTYLGKFSFEGEDYQLPVNEPRTNSHLHGLVLFQPFSVVAQSDTSVTVKFVNTNGLVYPFDFEITATYSIDDEGLSQEFVIKNIGKKNMPYTFCLHTTFMQPEHQFTFPLKQKQEAINDIPTGRYIELNEVERRFVTGSPAKDVTACGYYSAAGHTVTVDEFVYTVSDNFDHWITWNAHGKEDYICLEPQAGKVNGLNIPDGYVLLRPDESDVYTTRFSRS
;
A
#
# COMPACT_ATOMS: atom_id res chain seq x y z
N MET A 1 1.41 -14.82 17.38
CA MET A 1 2.49 -13.81 17.17
C MET A 1 2.68 -13.00 18.43
N LYS A 2 3.93 -12.67 18.78
CA LYS A 2 4.21 -11.74 19.88
C LYS A 2 4.03 -10.30 19.38
N ASP A 3 3.55 -9.43 20.25
CA ASP A 3 3.50 -7.98 20.05
C ASP A 3 2.49 -7.48 18.99
N VAL A 4 1.37 -8.19 18.82
CA VAL A 4 0.24 -7.72 18.01
C VAL A 4 -0.69 -6.91 18.90
N ILE A 5 -0.94 -5.66 18.50
CA ILE A 5 -1.92 -4.79 19.15
C ILE A 5 -3.27 -5.06 18.51
N THR A 6 -4.21 -5.57 19.27
CA THR A 6 -5.57 -5.82 18.81
C THR A 6 -6.49 -4.68 19.22
N ILE A 7 -7.19 -4.10 18.23
CA ILE A 7 -8.27 -3.12 18.45
C ILE A 7 -9.58 -3.71 17.92
N LYS A 8 -10.71 -3.41 18.59
CA LYS A 8 -12.02 -3.99 18.23
C LYS A 8 -13.17 -3.08 18.58
N SER A 9 -14.24 -3.13 17.79
CA SER A 9 -15.55 -2.55 18.07
C SER A 9 -16.63 -3.37 17.38
N GLY A 10 -17.72 -3.67 18.07
CA GLY A 10 -18.80 -4.49 17.54
C GLY A 10 -18.31 -5.81 16.97
N LYS A 11 -18.52 -5.99 15.66
CA LYS A 11 -18.10 -7.18 14.91
C LYS A 11 -16.74 -7.04 14.22
N TRP A 12 -16.16 -5.84 14.23
CA TRP A 12 -14.86 -5.56 13.63
C TRP A 12 -13.72 -5.82 14.59
N GLN A 13 -12.66 -6.43 14.09
CA GLN A 13 -11.41 -6.63 14.80
C GLN A 13 -10.22 -6.44 13.86
N ALA A 14 -9.21 -5.70 14.31
CA ALA A 14 -7.98 -5.45 13.57
C ALA A 14 -6.76 -5.78 14.42
N GLY A 15 -5.71 -6.29 13.80
CA GLY A 15 -4.40 -6.52 14.40
C GLY A 15 -3.35 -5.63 13.76
N VAL A 16 -2.64 -4.86 14.58
CA VAL A 16 -1.55 -3.98 14.15
C VAL A 16 -0.24 -4.46 14.77
N SER A 17 0.82 -4.54 13.96
CA SER A 17 2.15 -4.90 14.43
C SER A 17 3.09 -3.70 14.33
N ALA A 18 3.39 -3.07 15.48
CA ALA A 18 4.38 -2.00 15.53
C ALA A 18 5.78 -2.51 15.12
N ARG A 19 6.14 -3.73 15.49
CA ARG A 19 7.43 -4.35 15.18
C ARG A 19 7.64 -4.61 13.67
N LEU A 20 6.57 -4.90 12.95
CA LEU A 20 6.60 -5.23 11.52
C LEU A 20 6.07 -4.05 10.70
N GLY A 21 6.80 -2.93 10.69
CA GLY A 21 6.50 -1.77 9.84
C GLY A 21 5.30 -0.94 10.29
N GLY A 22 4.81 -1.10 11.53
CA GLY A 22 3.57 -0.45 11.94
C GLY A 22 2.32 -0.96 11.22
N ASN A 23 2.39 -2.13 10.57
CA ASN A 23 1.41 -2.59 9.59
C ASN A 23 0.12 -3.12 10.21
N LEU A 24 -1.01 -2.87 9.54
CA LEU A 24 -2.24 -3.62 9.71
C LEU A 24 -2.00 -5.04 9.18
N ILE A 25 -1.91 -6.03 10.06
CA ILE A 25 -1.57 -7.43 9.70
C ILE A 25 -2.79 -8.34 9.65
N SER A 26 -3.94 -7.87 10.11
CA SER A 26 -5.23 -8.57 10.00
C SER A 26 -6.38 -7.60 10.15
N LEU A 27 -7.48 -7.87 9.43
CA LEU A 27 -8.78 -7.24 9.60
C LEU A 27 -9.85 -8.30 9.39
N SER A 28 -10.80 -8.39 10.33
CA SER A 28 -11.92 -9.32 10.26
C SER A 28 -13.23 -8.66 10.68
N TYR A 29 -14.34 -9.19 10.14
CA TYR A 29 -15.71 -8.83 10.50
C TYR A 29 -16.48 -10.10 10.84
N ASP A 30 -17.08 -10.16 12.05
CA ASP A 30 -17.85 -11.31 12.58
C ASP A 30 -17.06 -12.64 12.47
N GLY A 31 -15.74 -12.59 12.70
CA GLY A 31 -14.83 -13.73 12.60
C GLY A 31 -14.38 -14.09 11.17
N LYS A 32 -14.96 -13.50 10.10
CA LYS A 32 -14.54 -13.68 8.70
C LYS A 32 -13.39 -12.72 8.38
N ASN A 33 -12.30 -13.21 7.82
CA ASN A 33 -11.20 -12.36 7.39
C ASN A 33 -11.61 -11.49 6.19
N VAL A 34 -11.40 -10.19 6.31
CA VAL A 34 -11.53 -9.20 5.23
C VAL A 34 -10.21 -9.10 4.47
N LEU A 35 -9.13 -8.93 5.21
CA LEU A 35 -7.78 -8.97 4.66
C LEU A 35 -7.13 -10.33 4.93
N ARG A 36 -6.20 -10.71 4.07
CA ARG A 36 -5.38 -11.91 4.25
C ARG A 36 -4.50 -11.75 5.48
N PRO A 37 -4.72 -12.51 6.56
CA PRO A 37 -4.05 -12.26 7.83
C PRO A 37 -2.62 -12.79 7.82
N LEU A 38 -1.74 -12.13 8.57
CA LEU A 38 -0.48 -12.71 8.99
C LEU A 38 -0.75 -13.61 10.21
N VAL A 39 -0.70 -14.92 10.03
CA VAL A 39 -0.94 -15.92 11.11
C VAL A 39 0.36 -16.53 11.63
N ASP A 40 1.40 -16.58 10.79
CA ASP A 40 2.73 -17.08 11.12
C ASP A 40 3.80 -16.19 10.46
N GLU A 41 4.82 -15.80 11.24
CA GLU A 41 5.92 -14.98 10.71
C GLU A 41 6.71 -15.65 9.59
N ALA A 42 6.72 -16.98 9.51
CA ALA A 42 7.30 -17.73 8.39
C ALA A 42 6.68 -17.37 7.02
N GLN A 43 5.45 -16.81 7.00
CA GLN A 43 4.84 -16.30 5.77
C GLN A 43 5.63 -15.12 5.17
N LEU A 44 6.31 -14.33 6.01
CA LEU A 44 7.12 -13.18 5.57
C LEU A 44 8.39 -13.62 4.84
N ASP A 45 8.92 -14.80 5.16
CA ASP A 45 10.07 -15.40 4.47
C ASP A 45 9.72 -15.83 3.04
N ILE A 46 8.43 -16.17 2.81
CA ILE A 46 7.91 -16.55 1.49
C ILE A 46 7.60 -15.27 0.68
N ASN A 47 6.81 -14.38 1.24
CA ASN A 47 6.50 -13.08 0.64
C ASN A 47 6.04 -12.10 1.73
N PRO A 48 6.83 -11.06 2.05
CA PRO A 48 6.53 -10.12 3.14
C PRO A 48 5.40 -9.13 2.82
N TYR A 49 4.88 -9.11 1.61
CA TYR A 49 3.93 -8.10 1.14
C TYR A 49 2.47 -8.56 1.15
N LEU A 50 2.21 -9.87 1.20
CA LEU A 50 0.89 -10.46 0.91
C LEU A 50 0.00 -10.67 2.15
N GLN A 51 0.27 -10.00 3.27
CA GLN A 51 -0.54 -10.11 4.49
C GLN A 51 -0.94 -8.73 4.98
N GLY A 52 -2.26 -8.53 5.17
CA GLY A 52 -2.80 -7.26 5.66
C GLY A 52 -2.63 -6.11 4.67
N ALA A 53 -2.07 -4.99 5.14
CA ALA A 53 -1.84 -3.78 4.35
C ALA A 53 -0.49 -3.14 4.70
N PRO A 54 0.64 -3.71 4.27
CA PRO A 54 1.98 -3.14 4.50
C PRO A 54 2.15 -1.73 3.97
N ILE A 55 2.87 -0.91 4.74
CA ILE A 55 3.24 0.47 4.40
C ILE A 55 4.49 0.44 3.51
N LEU A 56 4.39 1.01 2.31
CA LEU A 56 5.46 1.05 1.32
C LEU A 56 5.93 2.47 1.04
N LEU A 57 7.23 2.75 1.24
CA LEU A 57 7.88 4.01 0.88
C LEU A 57 9.40 3.75 0.63
N PRO A 58 9.92 4.05 -0.60
CA PRO A 58 9.15 4.36 -1.80
C PRO A 58 8.34 3.15 -2.27
N ALA A 59 7.18 3.41 -2.85
CA ALA A 59 6.25 2.38 -3.27
C ALA A 59 6.66 1.71 -4.57
N ASN A 60 6.32 0.45 -4.70
CA ASN A 60 6.52 -0.37 -5.90
C ASN A 60 7.98 -0.35 -6.39
N ARG A 61 8.24 -0.28 -7.70
CA ARG A 61 9.58 -0.40 -8.27
C ARG A 61 10.26 0.94 -8.48
N THR A 62 11.58 0.98 -8.20
CA THR A 62 12.52 1.99 -8.70
C THR A 62 13.56 1.23 -9.51
N TYR A 63 13.56 1.41 -10.83
CA TYR A 63 14.41 0.66 -11.76
C TYR A 63 15.90 0.89 -11.46
N LEU A 64 16.69 -0.17 -11.47
CA LEU A 64 18.10 -0.21 -11.05
C LEU A 64 18.34 0.26 -9.59
N GLY A 65 17.28 0.51 -8.82
CA GLY A 65 17.39 1.19 -7.52
C GLY A 65 17.90 2.62 -7.63
N LYS A 66 17.96 3.21 -8.83
CA LYS A 66 18.56 4.53 -9.08
C LYS A 66 17.51 5.56 -9.43
N PHE A 67 17.74 6.78 -8.97
CA PHE A 67 17.03 7.97 -9.42
C PHE A 67 17.90 9.21 -9.25
N SER A 68 17.61 10.26 -10.04
CA SER A 68 18.26 11.57 -9.91
C SER A 68 17.22 12.60 -9.47
N PHE A 69 17.56 13.43 -8.50
CA PHE A 69 16.68 14.47 -8.01
C PHE A 69 17.48 15.72 -7.62
N GLU A 70 17.06 16.89 -8.11
CA GLU A 70 17.72 18.20 -7.87
C GLU A 70 19.24 18.19 -8.13
N GLY A 71 19.66 17.43 -9.17
CA GLY A 71 21.07 17.35 -9.60
C GLY A 71 21.95 16.40 -8.78
N GLU A 72 21.37 15.64 -7.85
CA GLU A 72 22.03 14.59 -7.09
C GLU A 72 21.54 13.21 -7.55
N ASP A 73 22.44 12.23 -7.58
CA ASP A 73 22.13 10.84 -7.89
C ASP A 73 22.00 10.02 -6.60
N TYR A 74 20.96 9.20 -6.54
CA TYR A 74 20.64 8.35 -5.39
C TYR A 74 20.62 6.88 -5.79
N GLN A 75 21.06 6.02 -4.85
CA GLN A 75 21.07 4.57 -5.02
C GLN A 75 20.37 3.90 -3.85
N LEU A 76 19.30 3.18 -4.16
CA LEU A 76 18.62 2.24 -3.26
C LEU A 76 19.12 0.81 -3.51
N PRO A 77 19.10 -0.07 -2.51
CA PRO A 77 19.50 -1.47 -2.71
C PRO A 77 18.56 -2.18 -3.69
N VAL A 78 19.11 -2.93 -4.64
CA VAL A 78 18.33 -3.80 -5.52
C VAL A 78 17.94 -5.05 -4.71
N ASN A 79 16.65 -5.20 -4.42
CA ASN A 79 16.09 -6.31 -3.66
C ASN A 79 15.12 -7.19 -4.49
N GLU A 80 14.86 -6.82 -5.75
CA GLU A 80 14.14 -7.63 -6.73
C GLU A 80 15.03 -7.90 -7.96
N PRO A 81 15.77 -9.01 -7.99
CA PRO A 81 16.68 -9.32 -9.10
C PRO A 81 15.99 -9.53 -10.44
N ARG A 82 14.73 -10.00 -10.45
CA ARG A 82 13.98 -10.31 -11.67
C ARG A 82 13.83 -9.10 -12.61
N THR A 83 13.59 -7.91 -12.06
CA THR A 83 13.49 -6.67 -12.82
C THR A 83 14.67 -5.73 -12.60
N ASN A 84 15.67 -6.18 -11.82
CA ASN A 84 16.80 -5.37 -11.39
C ASN A 84 16.36 -4.06 -10.71
N SER A 85 15.40 -4.15 -9.79
CA SER A 85 14.77 -3.00 -9.16
C SER A 85 14.92 -3.00 -7.64
N HIS A 86 14.82 -1.80 -7.04
CA HIS A 86 14.38 -1.66 -5.67
C HIS A 86 12.86 -1.81 -5.64
N LEU A 87 12.34 -2.70 -4.79
CA LEU A 87 10.92 -3.01 -4.69
C LEU A 87 10.39 -2.69 -3.29
N HIS A 88 9.28 -1.97 -3.22
CA HIS A 88 8.42 -1.73 -2.05
C HIS A 88 9.05 -1.01 -0.86
N GLY A 89 10.23 -0.41 -1.02
CA GLY A 89 10.89 0.27 0.09
C GLY A 89 11.33 -0.68 1.21
N LEU A 90 11.82 -0.10 2.29
CA LEU A 90 12.30 -0.86 3.46
C LEU A 90 11.58 -0.47 4.76
N VAL A 91 10.60 0.44 4.70
CA VAL A 91 9.83 0.91 5.86
C VAL A 91 9.08 -0.25 6.52
N LEU A 92 8.49 -1.15 5.72
CA LEU A 92 7.73 -2.29 6.24
C LEU A 92 8.54 -3.25 7.13
N PHE A 93 9.88 -3.21 7.04
CA PHE A 93 10.78 -4.03 7.87
C PHE A 93 11.27 -3.31 9.14
N GLN A 94 10.87 -2.06 9.34
CA GLN A 94 11.33 -1.26 10.47
C GLN A 94 10.37 -1.34 11.64
N PRO A 95 10.88 -1.38 12.88
CA PRO A 95 10.01 -1.25 14.05
C PRO A 95 9.52 0.20 14.19
N PHE A 96 8.22 0.35 14.42
CA PHE A 96 7.59 1.60 14.81
C PHE A 96 7.43 1.65 16.33
N SER A 97 7.49 2.83 16.92
CA SER A 97 7.19 3.06 18.32
C SER A 97 5.68 3.25 18.52
N VAL A 98 5.10 2.63 19.52
CA VAL A 98 3.70 2.90 19.91
C VAL A 98 3.66 4.26 20.61
N VAL A 99 2.86 5.19 20.08
CA VAL A 99 2.70 6.57 20.59
C VAL A 99 1.48 6.67 21.50
N ALA A 100 0.37 6.03 21.07
CA ALA A 100 -0.87 5.98 21.82
C ALA A 100 -1.61 4.67 21.53
N GLN A 101 -2.40 4.21 22.51
CA GLN A 101 -3.20 2.99 22.37
C GLN A 101 -4.44 3.05 23.26
N SER A 102 -5.55 2.53 22.75
CA SER A 102 -6.78 2.23 23.47
C SER A 102 -7.37 0.90 22.98
N ASP A 103 -8.56 0.51 23.45
CA ASP A 103 -9.25 -0.69 22.94
C ASP A 103 -9.72 -0.56 21.49
N THR A 104 -9.88 0.68 21.00
CA THR A 104 -10.42 1.00 19.68
C THR A 104 -9.46 1.78 18.79
N SER A 105 -8.27 2.10 19.25
CA SER A 105 -7.31 2.88 18.44
C SER A 105 -5.87 2.57 18.82
N VAL A 106 -4.97 2.65 17.85
CA VAL A 106 -3.53 2.63 18.07
C VAL A 106 -2.85 3.60 17.12
N THR A 107 -1.89 4.37 17.66
CA THR A 107 -1.01 5.24 16.88
C THR A 107 0.41 4.77 17.03
N VAL A 108 1.07 4.55 15.89
CA VAL A 108 2.48 4.15 15.82
C VAL A 108 3.28 5.13 14.97
N LYS A 109 4.57 5.28 15.26
CA LYS A 109 5.45 6.26 14.61
C LYS A 109 6.79 5.65 14.26
N PHE A 110 7.28 5.98 13.06
CA PHE A 110 8.63 5.70 12.56
C PHE A 110 9.34 6.99 12.19
N VAL A 111 10.64 7.04 12.44
CA VAL A 111 11.50 8.16 12.06
C VAL A 111 12.68 7.62 11.26
N ASN A 112 12.81 8.07 10.02
CA ASN A 112 13.96 7.81 9.17
C ASN A 112 14.92 8.98 9.24
N THR A 113 16.16 8.71 9.65
CA THR A 113 17.24 9.68 9.66
C THR A 113 18.52 9.05 9.12
N ASN A 114 19.41 9.90 8.59
CA ASN A 114 20.74 9.48 8.11
C ASN A 114 20.69 8.38 7.03
N GLY A 115 19.64 8.35 6.22
CA GLY A 115 19.54 7.40 5.11
C GLY A 115 19.29 5.95 5.53
N LEU A 116 18.68 5.70 6.70
CA LEU A 116 18.46 4.35 7.23
C LEU A 116 17.71 3.44 6.23
N VAL A 117 16.60 3.91 5.66
CA VAL A 117 15.80 3.16 4.68
C VAL A 117 15.51 3.94 3.40
N TYR A 118 15.69 5.27 3.42
CA TYR A 118 15.49 6.16 2.29
C TYR A 118 16.42 7.38 2.44
N PRO A 119 16.95 7.98 1.35
CA PRO A 119 17.99 9.02 1.43
C PRO A 119 17.58 10.33 2.10
N PHE A 120 16.31 10.54 2.36
CA PHE A 120 15.75 11.76 2.95
C PHE A 120 15.27 11.52 4.37
N ASP A 121 15.42 12.51 5.25
CA ASP A 121 14.92 12.43 6.62
C ASP A 121 13.41 12.69 6.65
N PHE A 122 12.64 11.72 7.16
CA PHE A 122 11.19 11.82 7.27
C PHE A 122 10.66 11.08 8.49
N GLU A 123 9.41 11.36 8.84
CA GLU A 123 8.65 10.56 9.80
C GLU A 123 7.34 10.09 9.21
N ILE A 124 6.88 8.92 9.64
CA ILE A 124 5.54 8.40 9.38
C ILE A 124 4.85 8.21 10.72
N THR A 125 3.66 8.81 10.86
CA THR A 125 2.73 8.48 11.94
C THR A 125 1.54 7.76 11.33
N ALA A 126 1.25 6.54 11.79
CA ALA A 126 0.10 5.76 11.35
C ALA A 126 -0.87 5.57 12.52
N THR A 127 -2.12 5.99 12.33
CA THR A 127 -3.21 5.83 13.30
C THR A 127 -4.27 4.90 12.72
N TYR A 128 -4.61 3.90 13.49
CA TYR A 128 -5.68 2.94 13.21
C TYR A 128 -6.78 3.13 14.25
N SER A 129 -8.00 3.36 13.79
CA SER A 129 -9.17 3.56 14.65
C SER A 129 -10.34 2.71 14.16
N ILE A 130 -10.98 1.99 15.06
CA ILE A 130 -12.07 1.07 14.75
C ILE A 130 -13.35 1.49 15.49
N ASP A 131 -14.48 1.44 14.78
CA ASP A 131 -15.82 1.66 15.31
C ASP A 131 -16.76 0.54 14.84
N ASP A 132 -18.04 0.62 15.16
CA ASP A 132 -19.04 -0.40 14.79
C ASP A 132 -19.32 -0.45 13.27
N GLU A 133 -18.89 0.58 12.53
CA GLU A 133 -19.08 0.69 11.08
C GLU A 133 -17.83 0.26 10.29
N GLY A 134 -16.65 0.19 10.93
CA GLY A 134 -15.42 -0.24 10.24
C GLY A 134 -14.11 0.22 10.86
N LEU A 135 -13.04 0.13 10.04
CA LEU A 135 -11.69 0.54 10.39
C LEU A 135 -11.29 1.75 9.55
N SER A 136 -10.83 2.80 10.20
CA SER A 136 -10.15 3.94 9.57
C SER A 136 -8.65 3.87 9.79
N GLN A 137 -7.89 4.27 8.78
CA GLN A 137 -6.44 4.44 8.86
C GLN A 137 -6.09 5.86 8.45
N GLU A 138 -5.16 6.48 9.16
CA GLU A 138 -4.58 7.78 8.81
C GLU A 138 -3.06 7.66 8.84
N PHE A 139 -2.42 8.13 7.79
CA PHE A 139 -0.96 8.15 7.65
C PHE A 139 -0.51 9.58 7.42
N VAL A 140 0.30 10.11 8.33
CA VAL A 140 0.94 11.42 8.18
C VAL A 140 2.40 11.17 7.82
N ILE A 141 2.81 11.62 6.62
CA ILE A 141 4.20 11.57 6.16
C ILE A 141 4.74 12.98 6.23
N LYS A 142 5.78 13.21 7.02
CA LYS A 142 6.39 14.52 7.21
C LYS A 142 7.85 14.51 6.79
N ASN A 143 8.25 15.48 5.97
CA ASN A 143 9.66 15.74 5.71
C ASN A 143 10.26 16.51 6.89
N ILE A 144 11.15 15.87 7.65
CA ILE A 144 11.87 16.46 8.78
C ILE A 144 13.32 16.83 8.42
N GLY A 145 13.69 16.67 7.14
CA GLY A 145 15.00 17.02 6.60
C GLY A 145 15.08 18.48 6.15
N LYS A 146 16.21 18.80 5.53
CA LYS A 146 16.52 20.15 5.02
C LYS A 146 16.40 20.27 3.50
N LYS A 147 16.25 19.14 2.79
CA LYS A 147 16.09 19.04 1.34
C LYS A 147 14.64 18.72 0.99
N ASN A 148 14.21 19.11 -0.21
CA ASN A 148 12.97 18.60 -0.77
C ASN A 148 13.05 17.06 -0.87
N MET A 149 11.95 16.37 -0.57
CA MET A 149 11.86 14.91 -0.57
C MET A 149 10.90 14.44 -1.65
N PRO A 150 11.38 13.85 -2.76
CA PRO A 150 10.53 13.13 -3.69
C PRO A 150 10.18 11.77 -3.08
N TYR A 151 8.94 11.31 -3.19
CA TYR A 151 8.56 9.99 -2.72
C TYR A 151 7.35 9.43 -3.47
N THR A 152 7.14 8.13 -3.35
CA THR A 152 5.89 7.45 -3.69
C THR A 152 5.43 6.67 -2.46
N PHE A 153 4.12 6.61 -2.24
CA PHE A 153 3.53 5.96 -1.07
C PHE A 153 2.43 4.99 -1.48
N CYS A 154 2.37 3.83 -0.83
CA CYS A 154 1.36 2.82 -1.14
C CYS A 154 1.02 1.99 0.11
N LEU A 155 -0.19 1.47 0.13
CA LEU A 155 -0.60 0.42 1.06
C LEU A 155 -0.80 -0.87 0.24
N HIS A 156 0.01 -1.90 0.50
CA HIS A 156 -0.11 -3.19 -0.20
C HIS A 156 -1.28 -4.00 0.36
N THR A 157 -2.48 -3.46 0.14
CA THR A 157 -3.72 -3.98 0.72
C THR A 157 -4.11 -5.30 0.07
N THR A 158 -4.00 -6.40 0.83
CA THR A 158 -4.27 -7.75 0.37
C THR A 158 -5.58 -8.27 0.97
N PHE A 159 -6.62 -8.29 0.17
CA PHE A 159 -7.93 -8.86 0.54
C PHE A 159 -7.91 -10.37 0.42
N MET A 160 -8.78 -11.04 1.19
CA MET A 160 -9.17 -12.40 0.85
C MET A 160 -9.78 -12.41 -0.55
N GLN A 161 -9.59 -13.49 -1.31
CA GLN A 161 -10.21 -13.62 -2.62
C GLN A 161 -11.74 -13.51 -2.49
N PRO A 162 -12.41 -12.61 -3.24
CA PRO A 162 -13.87 -12.46 -3.18
C PRO A 162 -14.56 -13.76 -3.61
N GLU A 163 -15.67 -14.07 -2.95
CA GLU A 163 -16.53 -15.22 -3.29
C GLU A 163 -17.34 -14.93 -4.56
N HIS A 164 -17.70 -13.66 -4.78
CA HIS A 164 -18.53 -13.23 -5.90
C HIS A 164 -17.79 -12.30 -6.85
N GLN A 165 -17.47 -11.07 -6.40
CA GLN A 165 -16.88 -10.06 -7.27
C GLN A 165 -16.11 -8.98 -6.50
N PHE A 166 -15.27 -8.27 -7.25
CA PHE A 166 -14.70 -6.99 -6.85
C PHE A 166 -14.99 -5.92 -7.90
N THR A 167 -15.01 -4.65 -7.46
CA THR A 167 -14.99 -3.47 -8.36
C THR A 167 -13.75 -2.64 -8.07
N PHE A 168 -13.23 -1.98 -9.10
CA PHE A 168 -11.94 -1.31 -9.04
C PHE A 168 -11.94 -0.09 -9.96
N PRO A 169 -11.85 1.16 -9.45
CA PRO A 169 -12.11 2.37 -10.22
C PRO A 169 -10.92 2.79 -11.09
N LEU A 170 -10.73 2.14 -12.21
CA LEU A 170 -9.62 2.33 -13.15
C LEU A 170 -9.97 3.30 -14.27
N LYS A 171 -8.97 4.12 -14.69
CA LYS A 171 -9.08 5.01 -15.84
C LYS A 171 -8.24 4.52 -17.01
N GLN A 172 -6.93 4.42 -16.86
CA GLN A 172 -5.98 3.98 -17.88
C GLN A 172 -4.89 3.13 -17.23
N LYS A 173 -4.28 2.25 -18.01
CA LYS A 173 -3.17 1.41 -17.56
C LYS A 173 -1.84 2.09 -17.85
N GLN A 174 -0.90 2.05 -16.91
CA GLN A 174 0.49 2.38 -17.21
C GLN A 174 1.08 1.29 -18.12
N GLU A 175 1.58 1.69 -19.27
CA GLU A 175 2.33 0.77 -20.14
C GLU A 175 3.63 0.36 -19.43
N ALA A 176 3.90 -0.93 -19.37
CA ALA A 176 5.11 -1.46 -18.76
C ALA A 176 5.79 -2.49 -19.67
N ILE A 177 7.12 -2.47 -19.68
CA ILE A 177 7.96 -3.48 -20.32
C ILE A 177 8.73 -4.20 -19.24
N ASN A 178 8.57 -5.52 -19.13
CA ASN A 178 9.15 -6.34 -18.06
C ASN A 178 8.81 -5.78 -16.66
N ASP A 179 7.56 -5.39 -16.44
CA ASP A 179 7.03 -4.78 -15.21
C ASP A 179 7.61 -3.39 -14.85
N ILE A 180 8.41 -2.78 -15.72
CA ILE A 180 8.91 -1.42 -15.54
C ILE A 180 8.09 -0.46 -16.42
N PRO A 181 7.34 0.49 -15.82
CA PRO A 181 6.56 1.46 -16.56
C PRO A 181 7.40 2.35 -17.47
N THR A 182 6.88 2.62 -18.66
CA THR A 182 7.50 3.49 -19.68
C THR A 182 7.20 4.97 -19.48
N GLY A 183 6.28 5.30 -18.54
CA GLY A 183 5.74 6.64 -18.35
C GLY A 183 4.50 6.93 -19.21
N ARG A 184 4.14 6.07 -20.16
CA ARG A 184 2.96 6.21 -21.00
C ARG A 184 1.75 5.52 -20.40
N TYR A 185 0.56 5.99 -20.76
CA TYR A 185 -0.71 5.33 -20.45
C TYR A 185 -1.31 4.74 -21.73
N ILE A 186 -1.95 3.58 -21.58
CA ILE A 186 -2.68 2.88 -22.62
C ILE A 186 -4.12 2.61 -22.16
N GLU A 187 -5.01 2.36 -23.10
CA GLU A 187 -6.40 2.02 -22.81
C GLU A 187 -6.51 0.68 -22.09
N LEU A 188 -7.53 0.56 -21.22
CA LEU A 188 -7.87 -0.70 -20.58
C LEU A 188 -8.29 -1.73 -21.61
N ASN A 189 -7.81 -2.95 -21.47
CA ASN A 189 -8.29 -4.08 -22.27
C ASN A 189 -9.68 -4.54 -21.83
N GLU A 190 -10.25 -5.53 -22.52
CA GLU A 190 -11.62 -6.00 -22.26
C GLU A 190 -11.79 -6.62 -20.86
N VAL A 191 -10.78 -7.32 -20.35
CA VAL A 191 -10.78 -7.91 -19.01
C VAL A 191 -10.72 -6.82 -17.95
N GLU A 192 -9.82 -5.84 -18.11
CA GLU A 192 -9.62 -4.73 -17.19
C GLU A 192 -10.87 -3.82 -17.08
N ARG A 193 -11.60 -3.62 -18.19
CA ARG A 193 -12.88 -2.88 -18.15
C ARG A 193 -13.93 -3.55 -17.27
N ARG A 194 -13.92 -4.88 -17.14
CA ARG A 194 -14.82 -5.58 -16.23
C ARG A 194 -14.51 -5.28 -14.76
N PHE A 195 -13.25 -5.00 -14.41
CA PHE A 195 -12.90 -4.63 -13.03
C PHE A 195 -13.63 -3.37 -12.56
N VAL A 196 -13.99 -2.47 -13.49
CA VAL A 196 -14.73 -1.24 -13.16
C VAL A 196 -16.20 -1.51 -12.84
N THR A 197 -16.82 -2.51 -13.46
CA THR A 197 -18.25 -2.81 -13.32
C THR A 197 -18.56 -4.01 -12.43
N GLY A 198 -17.56 -4.81 -12.11
CA GLY A 198 -17.64 -6.02 -11.31
C GLY A 198 -17.04 -7.23 -12.04
N SER A 199 -16.07 -7.89 -11.41
CA SER A 199 -15.41 -9.08 -11.93
C SER A 199 -15.17 -10.09 -10.82
N PRO A 200 -15.27 -11.41 -11.09
CA PRO A 200 -14.68 -12.39 -10.20
C PRO A 200 -13.15 -12.25 -10.18
N ALA A 201 -12.51 -12.61 -9.08
CA ALA A 201 -11.06 -12.66 -8.98
C ALA A 201 -10.52 -14.06 -9.29
N LYS A 202 -11.31 -15.11 -9.00
CA LYS A 202 -10.91 -16.50 -9.25
C LYS A 202 -10.79 -16.77 -10.76
N ASP A 203 -9.66 -17.37 -11.15
CA ASP A 203 -9.31 -17.73 -12.54
C ASP A 203 -9.25 -16.53 -13.51
N VAL A 204 -9.24 -15.29 -12.98
CA VAL A 204 -9.09 -14.06 -13.74
C VAL A 204 -7.77 -13.40 -13.35
N THR A 205 -6.92 -13.10 -14.32
CA THR A 205 -5.66 -12.39 -14.07
C THR A 205 -5.95 -10.91 -13.81
N ALA A 206 -5.75 -10.46 -12.57
CA ALA A 206 -5.72 -9.05 -12.21
C ALA A 206 -4.27 -8.69 -11.85
N CYS A 207 -3.58 -8.02 -12.79
CA CYS A 207 -2.19 -7.61 -12.65
C CYS A 207 -1.94 -6.35 -13.45
N GLY A 208 -1.57 -5.26 -12.80
CA GLY A 208 -1.28 -4.00 -13.50
C GLY A 208 -1.22 -2.77 -12.62
N TYR A 209 -0.86 -1.67 -13.25
CA TYR A 209 -0.67 -0.35 -12.67
C TYR A 209 -1.60 0.63 -13.40
N TYR A 210 -2.45 1.35 -12.67
CA TYR A 210 -3.52 2.13 -13.27
C TYR A 210 -3.62 3.53 -12.67
N SER A 211 -3.96 4.52 -13.49
CA SER A 211 -4.45 5.79 -12.95
C SER A 211 -5.87 5.61 -12.38
N ALA A 212 -6.15 6.28 -11.28
CA ALA A 212 -7.43 6.20 -10.60
C ALA A 212 -8.54 6.94 -11.38
N ALA A 213 -9.73 6.34 -11.46
CA ALA A 213 -10.97 6.99 -11.87
C ALA A 213 -11.87 7.31 -10.66
N GLY A 214 -11.46 6.88 -9.48
CA GLY A 214 -12.17 7.07 -8.22
C GLY A 214 -11.40 6.44 -7.07
N HIS A 215 -11.95 6.53 -5.87
CA HIS A 215 -11.27 6.23 -4.62
C HIS A 215 -11.98 5.17 -3.78
N THR A 216 -12.87 4.39 -4.39
CA THR A 216 -13.63 3.35 -3.70
C THR A 216 -13.56 2.03 -4.46
N VAL A 217 -13.14 1.00 -3.76
CA VAL A 217 -13.11 -0.40 -4.21
C VAL A 217 -14.16 -1.17 -3.43
N THR A 218 -14.82 -2.14 -4.06
CA THR A 218 -15.67 -3.11 -3.36
C THR A 218 -15.13 -4.52 -3.52
N VAL A 219 -15.19 -5.31 -2.47
CA VAL A 219 -14.82 -6.73 -2.46
C VAL A 219 -15.95 -7.47 -1.74
N ASP A 220 -16.83 -8.14 -2.50
CA ASP A 220 -18.11 -8.67 -2.02
C ASP A 220 -18.92 -7.60 -1.26
N GLU A 221 -19.23 -7.83 0.03
CA GLU A 221 -19.92 -6.88 0.89
C GLU A 221 -19.02 -5.81 1.53
N PHE A 222 -17.72 -5.84 1.30
CA PHE A 222 -16.79 -4.88 1.91
C PHE A 222 -16.47 -3.73 0.97
N VAL A 223 -16.39 -2.54 1.54
CA VAL A 223 -16.06 -1.29 0.85
C VAL A 223 -14.74 -0.76 1.40
N TYR A 224 -13.83 -0.42 0.50
CA TYR A 224 -12.55 0.20 0.83
C TYR A 224 -12.44 1.55 0.13
N THR A 225 -12.50 2.62 0.91
CA THR A 225 -12.41 4.00 0.42
C THR A 225 -11.09 4.61 0.84
N VAL A 226 -10.47 5.39 -0.05
CA VAL A 226 -9.18 6.05 0.18
C VAL A 226 -9.28 7.54 -0.15
N SER A 227 -8.37 8.34 0.40
CA SER A 227 -8.32 9.80 0.12
C SER A 227 -7.89 10.09 -1.32
N ASP A 228 -8.27 11.28 -1.80
CA ASP A 228 -8.11 11.70 -3.21
C ASP A 228 -6.66 11.83 -3.68
N ASN A 229 -5.71 11.94 -2.75
CA ASN A 229 -4.29 12.01 -3.05
C ASN A 229 -3.63 10.63 -3.35
N PHE A 230 -4.40 9.54 -3.26
CA PHE A 230 -4.05 8.29 -3.93
C PHE A 230 -4.53 8.36 -5.38
N ASP A 231 -3.63 8.71 -6.29
CA ASP A 231 -3.91 8.98 -7.71
C ASP A 231 -3.74 7.75 -8.63
N HIS A 232 -3.24 6.65 -8.07
CA HIS A 232 -3.03 5.39 -8.77
C HIS A 232 -3.58 4.20 -7.97
N TRP A 233 -3.82 3.13 -8.71
CA TRP A 233 -4.17 1.83 -8.18
C TRP A 233 -3.28 0.73 -8.78
N ILE A 234 -2.87 -0.20 -7.94
CA ILE A 234 -2.11 -1.39 -8.33
C ILE A 234 -2.96 -2.62 -8.03
N THR A 235 -2.91 -3.64 -8.87
CA THR A 235 -3.55 -4.92 -8.56
C THR A 235 -2.64 -6.09 -8.89
N TRP A 236 -2.72 -7.12 -8.04
CA TRP A 236 -2.03 -8.38 -8.19
C TRP A 236 -2.83 -9.52 -7.53
N ASN A 237 -3.00 -10.66 -8.23
CA ASN A 237 -3.72 -11.80 -7.66
C ASN A 237 -3.14 -13.17 -8.07
N ALA A 238 -1.85 -13.25 -8.42
CA ALA A 238 -1.20 -14.49 -8.86
C ALA A 238 -2.02 -15.26 -9.92
N HIS A 239 -2.58 -14.53 -10.90
CA HIS A 239 -3.45 -15.06 -11.96
C HIS A 239 -4.77 -15.66 -11.48
N GLY A 240 -5.26 -15.26 -10.30
CA GLY A 240 -6.53 -15.70 -9.73
C GLY A 240 -6.53 -17.15 -9.21
N LYS A 241 -5.35 -17.72 -8.97
CA LYS A 241 -5.19 -19.11 -8.50
C LYS A 241 -4.99 -19.23 -7.00
N GLU A 242 -4.72 -18.10 -6.35
CA GLU A 242 -4.47 -18.02 -4.91
C GLU A 242 -5.71 -17.52 -4.16
N ASP A 243 -5.66 -17.51 -2.85
CA ASP A 243 -6.75 -17.16 -1.94
C ASP A 243 -6.86 -15.64 -1.68
N TYR A 244 -6.24 -14.78 -2.52
CA TYR A 244 -6.17 -13.35 -2.30
C TYR A 244 -6.25 -12.52 -3.59
N ILE A 245 -6.54 -11.23 -3.39
CA ILE A 245 -6.34 -10.17 -4.37
C ILE A 245 -5.74 -8.93 -3.69
N CYS A 246 -4.68 -8.38 -4.26
CA CYS A 246 -4.11 -7.11 -3.85
C CYS A 246 -4.80 -5.98 -4.60
N LEU A 247 -5.33 -5.00 -3.86
CA LEU A 247 -5.94 -3.77 -4.37
C LEU A 247 -5.28 -2.61 -3.62
N GLU A 248 -4.29 -2.01 -4.26
CA GLU A 248 -3.28 -1.19 -3.61
C GLU A 248 -3.43 0.28 -4.02
N PRO A 249 -3.90 1.17 -3.13
CA PRO A 249 -3.88 2.60 -3.39
C PRO A 249 -2.45 3.12 -3.36
N GLN A 250 -2.04 3.88 -4.38
CA GLN A 250 -0.71 4.45 -4.49
C GLN A 250 -0.76 5.94 -4.83
N ALA A 251 0.05 6.72 -4.13
CA ALA A 251 0.38 8.11 -4.46
C ALA A 251 1.67 8.13 -5.28
N GLY A 252 1.59 8.74 -6.46
CA GLY A 252 2.62 8.72 -7.49
C GLY A 252 2.59 7.44 -8.35
N LYS A 253 3.36 7.44 -9.44
CA LYS A 253 3.42 6.36 -10.44
C LYS A 253 4.34 5.23 -9.98
N VAL A 254 4.14 4.02 -10.51
CA VAL A 254 5.17 2.98 -10.41
C VAL A 254 6.40 3.43 -11.19
N ASN A 255 7.60 3.21 -10.64
CA ASN A 255 8.87 3.80 -11.10
C ASN A 255 8.86 5.34 -11.12
N GLY A 256 8.03 5.94 -10.27
CA GLY A 256 7.71 7.37 -10.29
C GLY A 256 8.90 8.29 -10.05
N LEU A 257 9.89 7.84 -9.28
CA LEU A 257 11.14 8.58 -9.06
C LEU A 257 11.98 8.78 -10.35
N ASN A 258 11.68 8.00 -11.41
CA ASN A 258 12.33 8.05 -12.73
C ASN A 258 11.41 8.56 -13.85
N ILE A 259 10.17 8.93 -13.54
CA ILE A 259 9.18 9.37 -14.52
C ILE A 259 8.80 10.82 -14.21
N PRO A 260 8.80 11.73 -15.20
CA PRO A 260 8.32 13.10 -15.00
C PRO A 260 6.93 13.12 -14.37
N ASP A 261 6.73 13.97 -13.36
CA ASP A 261 5.47 14.08 -12.58
C ASP A 261 4.99 12.73 -12.01
N GLY A 262 5.95 11.85 -11.66
CA GLY A 262 5.66 10.51 -11.20
C GLY A 262 5.75 10.31 -9.69
N TYR A 263 6.22 11.28 -8.95
CA TYR A 263 6.38 11.26 -7.49
C TYR A 263 5.63 12.40 -6.83
N VAL A 264 5.42 12.28 -5.54
CA VAL A 264 4.96 13.36 -4.66
C VAL A 264 6.17 14.10 -4.10
N LEU A 265 6.03 15.40 -3.87
CA LEU A 265 7.11 16.25 -3.35
C LEU A 265 6.70 16.87 -2.02
N LEU A 266 7.51 16.64 -0.99
CA LEU A 266 7.41 17.36 0.29
C LEU A 266 8.61 18.28 0.48
N ARG A 267 8.36 19.58 0.67
CA ARG A 267 9.39 20.52 1.12
C ARG A 267 9.73 20.30 2.59
N PRO A 268 10.86 20.83 3.07
CA PRO A 268 11.18 20.82 4.50
C PRO A 268 9.98 21.28 5.35
N ASP A 269 9.71 20.54 6.44
CA ASP A 269 8.61 20.74 7.40
C ASP A 269 7.17 20.54 6.85
N GLU A 270 7.00 20.25 5.55
CA GLU A 270 5.69 19.90 4.98
C GLU A 270 5.28 18.46 5.34
N SER A 271 3.96 18.24 5.35
CA SER A 271 3.36 16.93 5.61
C SER A 271 2.24 16.66 4.62
N ASP A 272 2.12 15.40 4.20
CA ASP A 272 0.93 14.86 3.53
C ASP A 272 0.16 13.92 4.46
N VAL A 273 -1.15 13.92 4.31
CA VAL A 273 -2.07 13.06 5.06
C VAL A 273 -2.81 12.16 4.09
N TYR A 274 -2.69 10.85 4.29
CA TYR A 274 -3.42 9.82 3.55
C TYR A 274 -4.40 9.12 4.47
N THR A 275 -5.63 8.95 4.02
CA THR A 275 -6.65 8.25 4.80
C THR A 275 -7.26 7.11 4.03
N THR A 276 -7.64 6.06 4.75
CA THR A 276 -8.43 4.97 4.19
C THR A 276 -9.50 4.52 5.17
N ARG A 277 -10.57 3.91 4.65
CA ARG A 277 -11.62 3.32 5.47
C ARG A 277 -12.09 1.99 4.89
N PHE A 278 -12.13 0.99 5.73
CA PHE A 278 -12.84 -0.26 5.48
C PHE A 278 -14.21 -0.19 6.16
N SER A 279 -15.24 -0.54 5.43
CA SER A 279 -16.61 -0.60 5.93
C SER A 279 -17.36 -1.77 5.26
N ARG A 280 -18.60 -1.97 5.64
CA ARG A 280 -19.51 -2.93 5.01
C ARG A 280 -20.67 -2.19 4.35
N SER A 281 -21.06 -2.61 3.14
CA SER A 281 -22.23 -2.09 2.41
C SER A 281 -23.54 -2.55 3.03
#